data_9e84109be01f41f19b5d054a8aec9a33
#
_entry.id   9e84109be01f41f19b5d054a8aec9a33
#
_cell.length_a   1.000
_cell.length_b   1.000
_cell.length_c   1.000
_cell.angle_alpha   90.00
_cell.angle_beta   90.00
_cell.angle_gamma   90.00
#
_symmetry.space_group_name_H-M   'P 1'
#
loop_
_entity.id
_entity.type
_entity.pdbx_description
1 polymer ?
#
loop_
_entity_poly.entity_id
_entity_poly.type
_entity_poly.pdbx_seq_one_letter_code
_entity_poly.pdbx_strand_id
1 'polypeptide(L)'
;MLAGCASVQQTVPAKPATEADTSYRSVAKEDMQHYQLALGEVSTGAVPSSHPAPDYPATLLDQRLPPREVEARLIVDEEGKVSEVRIADEARADAHTRLFDDAVRTAAMQWTFEPLRISQWASDANGNTHEVGSEARPFSLDYVFRFAWKDGKPVTDTSASPRATP
;
A
#
# COMPACT_ATOMS: atom_id res chain seq x y z
N MET A 1 -29.18 17.25 53.80
CA MET A 1 -28.96 18.03 52.57
C MET A 1 -27.88 17.35 51.75
N LEU A 2 -28.29 16.60 50.70
CA LEU A 2 -27.39 15.89 49.80
C LEU A 2 -27.39 16.61 48.48
N ALA A 3 -26.26 17.24 48.11
CA ALA A 3 -26.03 17.88 46.82
C ALA A 3 -25.53 16.84 45.85
N GLY A 4 -26.34 16.51 44.87
CA GLY A 4 -25.97 15.63 43.74
C GLY A 4 -25.19 16.42 42.67
N CYS A 5 -23.96 15.99 42.38
CA CYS A 5 -23.19 16.47 41.22
C CYS A 5 -23.70 15.76 39.99
N ALA A 6 -24.35 16.48 39.09
CA ALA A 6 -24.68 16.01 37.75
C ALA A 6 -23.45 16.18 36.87
N SER A 7 -22.87 15.05 36.41
CA SER A 7 -21.85 15.02 35.39
C SER A 7 -22.48 15.30 34.02
N VAL A 8 -22.15 16.45 33.44
CA VAL A 8 -22.49 16.79 32.08
C VAL A 8 -21.57 16.03 31.14
N GLN A 9 -22.07 14.98 30.48
CA GLN A 9 -21.40 14.34 29.37
C GLN A 9 -21.46 15.27 28.17
N GLN A 10 -20.34 15.86 27.80
CA GLN A 10 -20.20 16.56 26.53
C GLN A 10 -20.18 15.53 25.39
N THR A 11 -21.28 15.48 24.67
CA THR A 11 -21.37 14.76 23.40
C THR A 11 -20.58 15.55 22.38
N VAL A 12 -19.43 15.04 21.95
CA VAL A 12 -18.67 15.58 20.81
C VAL A 12 -19.49 15.31 19.55
N PRO A 13 -19.87 16.29 18.74
CA PRO A 13 -20.59 16.06 17.50
C PRO A 13 -19.66 15.32 16.53
N ALA A 14 -20.11 14.15 16.06
CA ALA A 14 -19.45 13.41 14.99
C ALA A 14 -19.40 14.27 13.72
N LYS A 15 -18.20 14.50 13.20
CA LYS A 15 -17.97 15.17 11.92
C LYS A 15 -18.67 14.36 10.81
N PRO A 16 -19.46 14.97 9.93
CA PRO A 16 -20.07 14.25 8.83
C PRO A 16 -18.99 13.70 7.91
N ALA A 17 -19.07 12.42 7.59
CA ALA A 17 -18.20 11.75 6.63
C ALA A 17 -18.43 12.40 5.26
N THR A 18 -17.44 13.18 4.81
CA THR A 18 -17.41 13.69 3.44
C THR A 18 -16.98 12.51 2.55
N GLU A 19 -17.82 12.16 1.58
CA GLU A 19 -17.55 11.16 0.56
C GLU A 19 -16.34 11.55 -0.28
N ALA A 20 -15.18 11.14 0.14
CA ALA A 20 -13.94 10.96 -0.61
C ALA A 20 -12.93 10.36 0.36
N ASP A 21 -13.26 9.21 0.95
CA ASP A 21 -12.34 8.52 1.83
C ASP A 21 -11.61 7.43 1.04
N THR A 22 -10.45 7.82 0.54
CA THR A 22 -9.41 6.88 0.16
C THR A 22 -8.87 6.30 1.46
N SER A 23 -9.59 5.38 2.07
CA SER A 23 -9.18 4.79 3.34
C SER A 23 -8.04 3.81 3.08
N TYR A 24 -6.82 4.28 3.27
CA TYR A 24 -5.65 3.43 3.49
C TYR A 24 -5.82 2.74 4.84
N ARG A 25 -6.32 1.53 4.83
CA ARG A 25 -6.34 0.71 6.02
C ARG A 25 -5.06 -0.12 6.05
N SER A 26 -4.02 0.40 6.65
CA SER A 26 -2.87 -0.39 7.04
C SER A 26 -3.28 -1.31 8.19
N VAL A 27 -3.51 -2.57 7.90
CA VAL A 27 -3.61 -3.61 8.92
C VAL A 27 -2.21 -4.18 9.08
N ALA A 28 -1.50 -3.78 10.11
CA ALA A 28 -0.25 -4.39 10.51
C ALA A 28 -0.53 -5.86 10.87
N LYS A 29 -0.06 -6.80 10.03
CA LYS A 29 0.11 -8.21 10.39
C LYS A 29 1.56 -8.47 10.71
N GLU A 30 1.79 -9.29 11.73
CA GLU A 30 3.08 -9.60 12.35
C GLU A 30 4.11 -10.29 11.43
N ASP A 31 3.85 -10.42 10.13
CA ASP A 31 4.74 -11.06 9.15
C ASP A 31 5.36 -10.08 8.14
N MET A 32 5.47 -8.80 8.49
CA MET A 32 6.34 -7.91 7.72
C MET A 32 7.78 -8.37 7.91
N GLN A 33 8.51 -8.64 6.83
CA GLN A 33 9.96 -8.58 6.88
C GLN A 33 10.35 -7.15 7.24
N HIS A 34 10.39 -6.92 8.55
CA HIS A 34 11.14 -5.81 9.06
C HIS A 34 12.61 -6.12 8.75
N TYR A 35 13.26 -5.33 7.90
CA TYR A 35 14.70 -5.25 7.99
C TYR A 35 15.00 -5.04 9.47
N GLN A 36 15.66 -6.01 10.11
CA GLN A 36 16.09 -5.83 11.49
C GLN A 36 17.16 -4.74 11.46
N LEU A 37 16.71 -3.52 11.74
CA LEU A 37 17.62 -2.39 11.80
C LEU A 37 18.56 -2.57 12.98
N ALA A 38 19.86 -2.42 12.74
CA ALA A 38 20.84 -2.38 13.81
C ALA A 38 20.68 -1.10 14.64
N LEU A 39 21.28 -1.07 15.83
CA LEU A 39 21.29 0.11 16.66
C LEU A 39 21.88 1.31 15.89
N GLY A 40 21.11 2.39 15.82
CA GLY A 40 21.49 3.61 15.10
C GLY A 40 21.10 3.62 13.62
N GLU A 41 20.45 2.57 13.11
CA GLU A 41 19.88 2.57 11.75
C GLU A 41 18.45 3.11 11.73
N VAL A 42 18.15 3.88 10.69
CA VAL A 42 16.82 4.45 10.42
C VAL A 42 16.46 4.15 8.97
N SER A 43 15.27 3.62 8.73
CA SER A 43 14.73 3.41 7.39
C SER A 43 13.80 4.55 7.00
N THR A 44 13.91 5.00 5.74
CA THR A 44 13.05 6.02 5.15
C THR A 44 12.71 5.66 3.71
N GLY A 45 11.65 6.24 3.14
CA GLY A 45 11.21 5.97 1.78
C GLY A 45 10.18 4.85 1.69
N ALA A 46 10.22 4.07 0.62
CA ALA A 46 9.25 3.02 0.28
C ALA A 46 7.80 3.54 0.12
N VAL A 47 7.64 4.80 -0.28
CA VAL A 47 6.35 5.47 -0.49
C VAL A 47 6.08 5.58 -2.00
N PRO A 48 4.86 5.27 -2.48
CA PRO A 48 4.52 5.45 -3.90
C PRO A 48 4.65 6.92 -4.33
N SER A 49 5.44 7.18 -5.39
CA SER A 49 5.57 8.50 -6.00
C SER A 49 4.64 8.64 -7.19
N SER A 50 4.51 7.58 -8.01
CA SER A 50 3.57 7.49 -9.11
C SER A 50 2.97 6.09 -9.14
N HIS A 51 1.64 6.00 -9.18
CA HIS A 51 0.92 4.73 -9.07
C HIS A 51 -0.40 4.77 -9.86
N PRO A 52 -0.33 4.83 -11.22
CA PRO A 52 -1.53 4.84 -12.04
C PRO A 52 -2.37 3.58 -11.77
N ALA A 53 -3.68 3.78 -11.65
CA ALA A 53 -4.62 2.67 -11.48
C ALA A 53 -4.66 1.80 -12.76
N PRO A 54 -4.83 0.48 -12.65
CA PRO A 54 -5.04 -0.37 -13.81
C PRO A 54 -6.38 -0.06 -14.50
N ASP A 55 -6.37 -0.12 -15.83
CA ASP A 55 -7.58 0.01 -16.62
C ASP A 55 -8.45 -1.25 -16.51
N TYR A 56 -9.76 -1.06 -16.49
CA TYR A 56 -10.68 -2.18 -16.58
C TYR A 56 -10.54 -2.83 -17.96
N PRO A 57 -10.40 -4.18 -18.05
CA PRO A 57 -10.22 -4.85 -19.36
C PRO A 57 -11.35 -4.53 -20.35
N ALA A 58 -11.00 -3.91 -21.49
CA ALA A 58 -11.97 -3.40 -22.47
C ALA A 58 -12.90 -4.49 -23.00
N THR A 59 -12.41 -5.71 -23.17
CA THR A 59 -13.17 -6.88 -23.65
C THR A 59 -14.22 -7.38 -22.67
N LEU A 60 -14.15 -6.95 -21.40
CA LEU A 60 -15.07 -7.35 -20.33
C LEU A 60 -16.07 -6.25 -19.95
N LEU A 61 -15.99 -5.07 -20.57
CA LEU A 61 -16.85 -3.93 -20.24
C LEU A 61 -18.34 -4.23 -20.41
N ASP A 62 -18.71 -4.91 -21.48
CA ASP A 62 -20.11 -5.24 -21.78
C ASP A 62 -20.70 -6.31 -20.87
N GLN A 63 -19.84 -7.10 -20.22
CA GLN A 63 -20.25 -8.21 -19.36
C GLN A 63 -20.64 -7.76 -17.96
N ARG A 64 -20.26 -6.56 -17.54
CA ARG A 64 -20.55 -6.00 -16.20
C ARG A 64 -20.36 -7.02 -15.08
N LEU A 65 -19.20 -7.64 -15.06
CA LEU A 65 -18.87 -8.68 -14.08
C LEU A 65 -18.99 -8.18 -12.64
N PRO A 66 -19.27 -9.05 -11.67
CA PRO A 66 -19.25 -8.69 -10.26
C PRO A 66 -17.87 -8.19 -9.85
N PRO A 67 -17.77 -7.43 -8.74
CA PRO A 67 -16.50 -6.94 -8.24
C PRO A 67 -15.47 -8.07 -8.11
N ARG A 68 -14.23 -7.80 -8.54
CA ARG A 68 -13.12 -8.74 -8.51
C ARG A 68 -11.91 -8.09 -7.87
N GLU A 69 -11.18 -8.87 -7.10
CA GLU A 69 -9.93 -8.46 -6.48
C GLU A 69 -8.77 -9.27 -7.07
N VAL A 70 -7.64 -8.59 -7.27
CA VAL A 70 -6.38 -9.18 -7.71
C VAL A 70 -5.32 -8.79 -6.68
N GLU A 71 -4.72 -9.77 -6.05
CA GLU A 71 -3.60 -9.55 -5.14
C GLU A 71 -2.28 -9.65 -5.91
N ALA A 72 -1.42 -8.66 -5.74
CA ALA A 72 -0.13 -8.63 -6.40
C ALA A 72 0.97 -8.16 -5.44
N ARG A 73 2.12 -8.83 -5.52
CA ARG A 73 3.36 -8.40 -4.90
C ARG A 73 4.20 -7.64 -5.91
N LEU A 74 4.53 -6.41 -5.59
CA LEU A 74 5.43 -5.57 -6.35
C LEU A 74 6.83 -5.67 -5.74
N ILE A 75 7.81 -6.03 -6.57
CA ILE A 75 9.22 -6.03 -6.20
C ILE A 75 9.83 -4.75 -6.75
N VAL A 76 10.39 -3.95 -5.87
CA VAL A 76 10.92 -2.62 -6.16
C VAL A 76 12.43 -2.65 -5.99
N ASP A 77 13.14 -2.11 -6.99
CA ASP A 77 14.59 -2.02 -6.97
C ASP A 77 15.11 -0.87 -6.09
N GLU A 78 16.42 -0.72 -6.04
CA GLU A 78 17.10 0.31 -5.24
C GLU A 78 16.84 1.75 -5.75
N GLU A 79 16.44 1.88 -7.02
CA GLU A 79 16.06 3.16 -7.65
C GLU A 79 14.58 3.53 -7.40
N GLY A 80 13.80 2.63 -6.77
CA GLY A 80 12.38 2.83 -6.52
C GLY A 80 11.47 2.48 -7.70
N LYS A 81 11.95 1.71 -8.67
CA LYS A 81 11.16 1.22 -9.80
C LYS A 81 10.66 -0.19 -9.55
N VAL A 82 9.45 -0.48 -9.99
CA VAL A 82 8.94 -1.85 -9.96
C VAL A 82 9.68 -2.67 -11.01
N SER A 83 10.43 -3.67 -10.55
CA SER A 83 11.22 -4.59 -11.37
C SER A 83 10.47 -5.87 -11.70
N GLU A 84 9.54 -6.30 -10.83
CA GLU A 84 8.74 -7.52 -11.01
C GLU A 84 7.38 -7.37 -10.33
N VAL A 85 6.35 -7.98 -10.94
CA VAL A 85 4.99 -8.08 -10.38
C VAL A 85 4.60 -9.56 -10.31
N ARG A 86 4.34 -10.05 -9.12
CA ARG A 86 3.88 -11.42 -8.86
C ARG A 86 2.40 -11.38 -8.47
N ILE A 87 1.57 -12.00 -9.29
CA ILE A 87 0.13 -12.12 -9.05
C ILE A 87 -0.15 -13.37 -8.24
N ALA A 88 -0.97 -13.25 -7.20
CA ALA A 88 -1.41 -14.39 -6.41
C ALA A 88 -2.31 -15.30 -7.25
N ASP A 89 -2.17 -16.62 -7.09
CA ASP A 89 -2.98 -17.65 -7.75
C ASP A 89 -3.01 -17.60 -9.31
N GLU A 90 -2.07 -16.91 -9.94
CA GLU A 90 -2.00 -16.75 -11.41
C GLU A 90 -2.04 -18.09 -12.15
N ALA A 91 -1.43 -19.14 -11.60
CA ALA A 91 -1.41 -20.47 -12.20
C ALA A 91 -2.82 -21.11 -12.29
N ARG A 92 -3.77 -20.67 -11.48
CA ARG A 92 -5.16 -21.16 -11.43
C ARG A 92 -6.14 -20.22 -12.14
N ALA A 93 -5.66 -19.11 -12.68
CA ALA A 93 -6.48 -18.09 -13.29
C ALA A 93 -7.22 -18.62 -14.53
N ASP A 94 -8.54 -18.40 -14.59
CA ASP A 94 -9.34 -18.59 -15.80
C ASP A 94 -9.06 -17.47 -16.82
N ALA A 95 -9.66 -17.56 -18.01
CA ALA A 95 -9.44 -16.60 -19.08
C ALA A 95 -9.81 -15.16 -18.69
N HIS A 96 -10.89 -14.96 -17.94
CA HIS A 96 -11.30 -13.62 -17.47
C HIS A 96 -10.36 -13.09 -16.40
N THR A 97 -9.97 -13.94 -15.45
CA THR A 97 -9.01 -13.59 -14.39
C THR A 97 -7.70 -13.12 -14.99
N ARG A 98 -7.16 -13.81 -16.00
CA ARG A 98 -5.92 -13.43 -16.67
C ARG A 98 -5.96 -12.03 -17.29
N LEU A 99 -7.11 -11.60 -17.81
CA LEU A 99 -7.26 -10.24 -18.33
C LEU A 99 -7.14 -9.18 -17.24
N PHE A 100 -7.66 -9.43 -16.04
CA PHE A 100 -7.47 -8.55 -14.88
C PHE A 100 -6.03 -8.59 -14.36
N ASP A 101 -5.42 -9.79 -14.33
CA ASP A 101 -4.02 -9.96 -13.93
C ASP A 101 -3.08 -9.20 -14.86
N ASP A 102 -3.31 -9.27 -16.17
CA ASP A 102 -2.54 -8.52 -17.17
C ASP A 102 -2.71 -7.01 -17.03
N ALA A 103 -3.93 -6.54 -16.74
CA ALA A 103 -4.19 -5.13 -16.49
C ALA A 103 -3.44 -4.63 -15.25
N VAL A 104 -3.45 -5.41 -14.16
CA VAL A 104 -2.70 -5.11 -12.94
C VAL A 104 -1.20 -5.08 -13.22
N ARG A 105 -0.67 -6.11 -13.89
CA ARG A 105 0.76 -6.17 -14.23
C ARG A 105 1.19 -4.98 -15.06
N THR A 106 0.42 -4.63 -16.09
CA THR A 106 0.74 -3.51 -16.99
C THR A 106 0.79 -2.19 -16.24
N ALA A 107 -0.17 -1.93 -15.36
CA ALA A 107 -0.19 -0.70 -14.55
C ALA A 107 0.91 -0.70 -13.50
N ALA A 108 1.05 -1.78 -12.74
CA ALA A 108 1.99 -1.87 -11.62
C ALA A 108 3.46 -1.77 -12.07
N MET A 109 3.80 -2.26 -13.27
CA MET A 109 5.14 -2.09 -13.85
C MET A 109 5.51 -0.62 -14.15
N GLN A 110 4.54 0.28 -14.18
CA GLN A 110 4.76 1.72 -14.36
C GLN A 110 4.87 2.47 -13.04
N TRP A 111 4.68 1.80 -11.92
CA TRP A 111 4.75 2.42 -10.61
C TRP A 111 6.18 2.77 -10.24
N THR A 112 6.30 3.88 -9.55
CA THR A 112 7.56 4.34 -8.97
C THR A 112 7.36 4.68 -7.50
N PHE A 113 8.41 4.48 -6.74
CA PHE A 113 8.46 4.70 -5.30
C PHE A 113 9.64 5.59 -4.93
N GLU A 114 9.56 6.24 -3.80
CA GLU A 114 10.75 6.76 -3.15
C GLU A 114 11.64 5.57 -2.74
N PRO A 115 12.94 5.56 -3.12
CA PRO A 115 13.85 4.48 -2.74
C PRO A 115 13.85 4.22 -1.23
N LEU A 116 13.82 2.96 -0.84
CA LEU A 116 14.04 2.59 0.56
C LEU A 116 15.50 2.87 0.92
N ARG A 117 15.73 3.78 1.84
CA ARG A 117 17.05 4.11 2.35
C ARG A 117 17.19 3.67 3.80
N ILE A 118 18.31 3.03 4.10
CA ILE A 118 18.72 2.72 5.45
C ILE A 118 19.91 3.62 5.76
N SER A 119 19.72 4.55 6.70
CA SER A 119 20.73 5.50 7.15
C SER A 119 21.27 5.08 8.51
N GLN A 120 22.58 5.08 8.66
CA GLN A 120 23.25 4.82 9.92
C GLN A 120 23.65 6.12 10.60
N TRP A 121 23.29 6.25 11.86
CA TRP A 121 23.56 7.42 12.68
C TRP A 121 24.50 7.08 13.81
N ALA A 122 25.45 7.96 14.10
CA ALA A 122 26.38 7.84 15.21
C ALA A 122 26.40 9.13 16.03
N SER A 123 26.73 9.00 17.32
CA SER A 123 26.94 10.16 18.21
C SER A 123 28.43 10.49 18.30
N ASP A 124 28.75 11.77 18.24
CA ASP A 124 30.11 12.27 18.51
C ASP A 124 30.39 12.34 20.02
N ALA A 125 31.61 12.72 20.37
CA ALA A 125 32.04 12.84 21.76
C ALA A 125 31.26 13.92 22.57
N ASN A 126 30.56 14.83 21.90
CA ASN A 126 29.74 15.88 22.48
C ASN A 126 28.26 15.49 22.60
N GLY A 127 27.90 14.28 22.12
CA GLY A 127 26.52 13.79 22.16
C GLY A 127 25.67 14.24 20.95
N ASN A 128 26.26 14.89 19.93
CA ASN A 128 25.52 15.23 18.71
C ASN A 128 25.44 14.01 17.81
N THR A 129 24.24 13.74 17.27
CA THR A 129 24.02 12.67 16.30
C THR A 129 24.15 13.18 14.88
N HIS A 130 24.80 12.41 14.02
CA HIS A 130 24.96 12.69 12.59
C HIS A 130 24.90 11.41 11.78
N GLU A 131 24.48 11.52 10.53
CA GLU A 131 24.47 10.41 9.58
C GLU A 131 25.90 10.07 9.18
N VAL A 132 26.30 8.80 9.34
CA VAL A 132 27.63 8.29 8.96
C VAL A 132 27.59 7.44 7.72
N GLY A 133 26.42 7.03 7.24
CA GLY A 133 26.22 6.28 6.02
C GLY A 133 24.77 6.16 5.63
N SER A 134 24.51 5.98 4.33
CA SER A 134 23.17 5.73 3.81
C SER A 134 23.25 4.78 2.62
N GLU A 135 22.37 3.81 2.57
CA GLU A 135 22.31 2.79 1.53
C GLU A 135 20.88 2.61 1.03
N ALA A 136 20.69 2.55 -0.27
CA ALA A 136 19.41 2.17 -0.87
C ALA A 136 19.26 0.64 -0.84
N ARG A 137 18.05 0.15 -0.63
CA ARG A 137 17.74 -1.28 -0.57
C ARG A 137 16.51 -1.59 -1.42
N PRO A 138 16.51 -2.74 -2.14
CA PRO A 138 15.31 -3.23 -2.77
C PRO A 138 14.29 -3.65 -1.71
N PHE A 139 13.00 -3.61 -2.05
CA PHE A 139 11.93 -4.00 -1.15
C PHE A 139 10.74 -4.57 -1.92
N SER A 140 9.78 -5.12 -1.22
CA SER A 140 8.55 -5.60 -1.82
C SER A 140 7.33 -5.13 -1.02
N LEU A 141 6.23 -4.87 -1.72
CA LEU A 141 4.95 -4.48 -1.16
C LEU A 141 3.83 -5.28 -1.79
N ASP A 142 2.85 -5.64 -1.00
CA ASP A 142 1.66 -6.33 -1.47
C ASP A 142 0.51 -5.33 -1.62
N TYR A 143 -0.20 -5.44 -2.73
CA TYR A 143 -1.36 -4.61 -3.05
C TYR A 143 -2.55 -5.47 -3.46
N VAL A 144 -3.74 -4.98 -3.15
CA VAL A 144 -5.01 -5.50 -3.65
C VAL A 144 -5.61 -4.48 -4.62
N PHE A 145 -5.84 -4.92 -5.84
CA PHE A 145 -6.49 -4.14 -6.88
C PHE A 145 -7.94 -4.62 -7.01
N ARG A 146 -8.90 -3.72 -6.80
CA ARG A 146 -10.30 -4.04 -6.87
C ARG A 146 -10.93 -3.40 -8.10
N PHE A 147 -11.44 -4.23 -8.99
CA PHE A 147 -12.21 -3.84 -10.15
C PHE A 147 -13.70 -3.94 -9.83
N ALA A 148 -14.45 -2.90 -10.06
CA ALA A 148 -15.88 -2.85 -9.77
C ALA A 148 -16.63 -1.94 -10.75
N TRP A 149 -17.94 -1.96 -10.68
CA TRP A 149 -18.82 -1.03 -11.37
C TRP A 149 -19.45 -0.09 -10.35
N LYS A 150 -19.40 1.21 -10.62
CA LYS A 150 -20.07 2.24 -9.81
C LYS A 150 -20.83 3.17 -10.78
N ASP A 151 -22.12 3.34 -10.55
CA ASP A 151 -22.99 4.21 -11.37
C ASP A 151 -22.91 3.93 -12.88
N GLY A 152 -22.81 2.64 -13.24
CA GLY A 152 -22.72 2.22 -14.64
C GLY A 152 -21.36 2.42 -15.30
N LYS A 153 -20.32 2.81 -14.52
CA LYS A 153 -18.94 3.00 -15.00
C LYS A 153 -18.00 2.01 -14.32
N PRO A 154 -16.98 1.50 -15.03
CA PRO A 154 -15.93 0.72 -14.41
C PRO A 154 -15.07 1.62 -13.52
N VAL A 155 -14.73 1.13 -12.33
CA VAL A 155 -13.81 1.79 -11.40
C VAL A 155 -12.78 0.78 -10.91
N THR A 156 -11.57 1.24 -10.69
CA THR A 156 -10.49 0.46 -10.11
C THR A 156 -9.97 1.16 -8.88
N ASP A 157 -10.01 0.45 -7.76
CA ASP A 157 -9.44 0.89 -6.51
C ASP A 157 -8.19 0.08 -6.19
N THR A 158 -7.21 0.72 -5.59
CA THR A 158 -5.98 0.07 -5.17
C THR A 158 -5.76 0.32 -3.69
N SER A 159 -5.48 -0.74 -2.96
CA SER A 159 -5.12 -0.66 -1.54
C SER A 159 -3.85 -1.46 -1.26
N ALA A 160 -3.00 -0.93 -0.38
CA ALA A 160 -1.88 -1.72 0.13
C ALA A 160 -2.44 -2.93 0.88
N SER A 161 -1.99 -4.11 0.50
CA SER A 161 -2.33 -5.33 1.23
C SER A 161 -1.53 -5.39 2.53
N PRO A 162 -2.14 -5.78 3.63
CA PRO A 162 -1.41 -5.95 4.88
C PRO A 162 -0.45 -7.16 4.88
N ARG A 163 -0.38 -7.89 3.77
CA ARG A 163 0.47 -9.08 3.67
C ARG A 163 1.81 -8.71 3.03
N ALA A 164 2.78 -8.25 3.84
CA ALA A 164 4.16 -8.40 3.49
C ALA A 164 4.59 -9.83 3.89
N THR A 165 4.88 -10.68 2.92
CA THR A 165 5.48 -11.98 3.19
C THR A 165 6.97 -11.91 2.87
N PRO A 166 7.82 -12.56 3.66
CA PRO A 166 9.26 -12.62 3.49
C PRO A 166 9.69 -13.21 2.15
#